data_b0c5a2f07865f9781c025ae0607992f0
#
_entry.id   b0c5a2f07865f9781c025ae0607992f0
#
_cell.length_a   1.000
_cell.length_b   1.000
_cell.length_c   1.000
_cell.angle_alpha   90.00
_cell.angle_beta   90.00
_cell.angle_gamma   90.00
#
_symmetry.space_group_name_H-M   'P 1'
#
loop_
_entity.id
_entity.type
_entity.pdbx_description
1 polymer ?
#
loop_
_entity_poly.entity_id
_entity_poly.type
_entity_poly.pdbx_seq_one_letter_code
_entity_poly.pdbx_strand_id
1 'polypeptide(L)'
;MIAATDFIPLSYTNTVESGNFQWSAPSNIALVKYWGKKENQIPANPSVSFTLNNCKTITKLAFAKKENDGSFSFDLLFEGQPKEDFKPKIQKFLERIEIYLPFLKDYHFTIDTENTFPHSSGIASSASGMAALAMNLMSLEKALNPAMTEDYFYQKASLLARLGSGSACRSVKGQVVVWGNQANIPRSSDLFGVEFPHAIHANFSNFQDTILLVDKGEKQVSSTVGHDLMHNHPFAERRFAQAHENLDALITIFESGDVYAFIKIVESEALTLHAMMMTSMPYFILMKPNTLQIINAIWKFRNETQIPVCFTLDAGANVHVLYPENVSEKVLQFIKDELVGYCQNGQYICDQIGNGAALV
;
A
#
# COMPACT_ATOMS: atom_id res chain seq x y z
N MET A 1 -19.64 0.39 -16.10
CA MET A 1 -18.92 0.32 -14.82
C MET A 1 -18.49 -1.12 -14.63
N ILE A 2 -17.22 -1.42 -14.33
CA ILE A 2 -16.73 -2.79 -14.14
C ILE A 2 -17.26 -3.31 -12.81
N ALA A 3 -17.86 -4.50 -12.81
CA ALA A 3 -18.36 -5.19 -11.63
C ALA A 3 -17.36 -6.27 -11.15
N ALA A 4 -17.43 -6.66 -9.89
CA ALA A 4 -16.57 -7.72 -9.36
C ALA A 4 -16.78 -9.06 -10.08
N THR A 5 -18.00 -9.32 -10.54
CA THR A 5 -18.37 -10.51 -11.32
C THR A 5 -17.68 -10.61 -12.67
N ASP A 6 -17.24 -9.48 -13.25
CA ASP A 6 -16.54 -9.46 -14.54
C ASP A 6 -15.13 -10.10 -14.45
N PHE A 7 -14.64 -10.29 -13.22
CA PHE A 7 -13.37 -10.96 -12.94
C PHE A 7 -13.48 -12.46 -12.64
N ILE A 8 -14.69 -13.02 -12.67
CA ILE A 8 -14.90 -14.47 -12.51
C ILE A 8 -14.68 -15.16 -13.86
N PRO A 9 -13.71 -16.07 -13.98
CA PRO A 9 -13.44 -16.74 -15.25
C PRO A 9 -14.58 -17.73 -15.57
N LEU A 10 -14.95 -17.82 -16.84
CA LEU A 10 -15.92 -18.83 -17.32
C LEU A 10 -15.26 -20.21 -17.49
N SER A 11 -14.05 -20.23 -18.01
CA SER A 11 -13.26 -21.45 -18.23
C SER A 11 -11.80 -21.10 -18.50
N TYR A 12 -10.93 -22.09 -18.41
CA TYR A 12 -9.53 -21.98 -18.82
C TYR A 12 -9.33 -22.74 -20.14
N THR A 13 -8.46 -22.23 -20.99
CA THR A 13 -8.21 -22.76 -22.35
C THR A 13 -6.94 -23.60 -22.41
N ASN A 14 -6.12 -23.58 -21.37
CA ASN A 14 -4.84 -24.29 -21.29
C ASN A 14 -4.72 -25.04 -19.96
N THR A 15 -3.78 -25.99 -19.91
CA THR A 15 -3.43 -26.75 -18.72
C THR A 15 -1.95 -26.58 -18.44
N VAL A 16 -1.60 -26.37 -17.18
CA VAL A 16 -0.20 -26.24 -16.72
C VAL A 16 0.00 -27.21 -15.57
N GLU A 17 0.96 -28.11 -15.66
CA GLU A 17 1.16 -29.17 -14.65
C GLU A 17 1.99 -28.66 -13.46
N SER A 18 3.04 -27.89 -13.71
CA SER A 18 3.90 -27.30 -12.67
C SER A 18 4.69 -26.13 -13.22
N GLY A 19 5.23 -25.33 -12.32
CA GLY A 19 6.06 -24.19 -12.68
C GLY A 19 6.34 -23.29 -11.50
N ASN A 20 6.89 -22.12 -11.77
CA ASN A 20 7.06 -21.08 -10.78
C ASN A 20 7.03 -19.69 -11.44
N PHE A 21 6.66 -18.69 -10.63
CA PHE A 21 6.78 -17.27 -10.94
C PHE A 21 7.41 -16.56 -9.74
N GLN A 22 8.03 -15.43 -10.00
CA GLN A 22 8.57 -14.59 -8.94
C GLN A 22 8.27 -13.13 -9.25
N TRP A 23 7.58 -12.48 -8.34
CA TRP A 23 7.24 -11.07 -8.45
C TRP A 23 7.75 -10.28 -7.27
N SER A 24 8.24 -9.08 -7.55
CA SER A 24 8.44 -8.04 -6.55
C SER A 24 7.27 -7.05 -6.59
N ALA A 25 6.73 -6.66 -5.44
CA ALA A 25 5.75 -5.59 -5.35
C ALA A 25 6.20 -4.55 -4.32
N PRO A 26 6.08 -3.25 -4.62
CA PRO A 26 6.48 -2.18 -3.72
C PRO A 26 5.53 -2.07 -2.54
N SER A 27 6.03 -1.57 -1.42
CA SER A 27 5.19 -0.89 -0.45
C SER A 27 4.65 0.41 -1.05
N ASN A 28 3.65 1.01 -0.44
CA ASN A 28 3.12 2.29 -0.87
C ASN A 28 2.81 3.17 0.34
N ILE A 29 3.01 4.48 0.18
CA ILE A 29 2.69 5.48 1.20
C ILE A 29 1.53 6.36 0.74
N ALA A 30 0.44 6.37 1.50
CA ALA A 30 -0.73 7.16 1.16
C ALA A 30 -0.51 8.64 1.43
N LEU A 31 -0.89 9.46 0.46
CA LEU A 31 -0.91 10.92 0.50
C LEU A 31 -2.30 11.43 0.92
N VAL A 32 -3.37 10.85 0.34
CA VAL A 32 -4.73 10.91 0.87
C VAL A 32 -5.03 9.57 1.49
N LYS A 33 -5.34 9.55 2.79
CA LYS A 33 -5.39 8.35 3.61
C LYS A 33 -6.64 7.52 3.37
N TYR A 34 -6.47 6.21 3.19
CA TYR A 34 -7.52 5.21 3.31
C TYR A 34 -7.80 4.95 4.79
N TRP A 35 -8.97 5.37 5.28
CA TRP A 35 -9.38 5.13 6.65
C TRP A 35 -10.90 4.98 6.75
N GLY A 36 -11.34 3.81 7.16
CA GLY A 36 -12.71 3.34 7.06
C GLY A 36 -12.88 2.39 5.87
N LYS A 37 -13.58 1.30 6.10
CA LYS A 37 -13.88 0.29 5.09
C LYS A 37 -15.30 -0.22 5.25
N LYS A 38 -15.88 -0.64 4.14
CA LYS A 38 -17.11 -1.39 4.03
C LYS A 38 -16.79 -2.88 3.89
N GLU A 39 -17.81 -3.72 3.74
CA GLU A 39 -17.63 -5.14 3.49
C GLU A 39 -16.71 -5.41 2.29
N ASN A 40 -16.07 -6.58 2.27
CA ASN A 40 -15.15 -7.01 1.23
C ASN A 40 -14.01 -6.04 0.95
N GLN A 41 -13.51 -5.32 1.96
CA GLN A 41 -12.43 -4.35 1.85
C GLN A 41 -12.73 -3.15 0.92
N ILE A 42 -14.01 -2.86 0.65
CA ILE A 42 -14.41 -1.67 -0.12
C ILE A 42 -14.04 -0.42 0.70
N PRO A 43 -13.39 0.60 0.12
CA PRO A 43 -13.00 1.79 0.85
C PRO A 43 -14.21 2.67 1.18
N ALA A 44 -14.18 3.34 2.33
CA ALA A 44 -15.18 4.33 2.69
C ALA A 44 -14.93 5.69 2.02
N ASN A 45 -13.68 5.96 1.63
CA ASN A 45 -13.25 7.16 0.91
C ASN A 45 -12.15 6.81 -0.11
N PRO A 46 -11.98 7.62 -1.17
CA PRO A 46 -10.88 7.45 -2.10
C PRO A 46 -9.54 7.76 -1.41
N SER A 47 -8.47 7.22 -1.99
CA SER A 47 -7.10 7.41 -1.50
C SER A 47 -6.12 7.44 -2.67
N VAL A 48 -4.98 8.09 -2.49
CA VAL A 48 -3.88 8.08 -3.45
C VAL A 48 -2.56 7.84 -2.74
N SER A 49 -1.69 7.07 -3.35
CA SER A 49 -0.36 6.72 -2.80
C SER A 49 0.75 6.94 -3.81
N PHE A 50 1.94 7.23 -3.31
CA PHE A 50 3.18 6.88 -3.99
C PHE A 50 3.53 5.41 -3.76
N THR A 51 4.01 4.71 -4.78
CA THR A 51 4.71 3.44 -4.60
C THR A 51 6.17 3.70 -4.28
N LEU A 52 6.79 2.81 -3.49
CA LEU A 52 8.18 2.95 -3.07
C LEU A 52 9.12 2.18 -4.01
N ASN A 53 10.34 2.68 -4.18
CA ASN A 53 11.30 2.08 -5.09
C ASN A 53 12.11 0.96 -4.42
N ASN A 54 12.55 1.14 -3.19
CA ASN A 54 13.46 0.23 -2.48
C ASN A 54 12.72 -0.70 -1.53
N CYS A 55 11.67 -0.22 -0.86
CA CYS A 55 10.87 -1.01 0.07
C CYS A 55 9.89 -1.91 -0.69
N LYS A 56 10.28 -3.16 -0.93
CA LYS A 56 9.53 -4.16 -1.71
C LYS A 56 9.40 -5.48 -0.95
N THR A 57 8.36 -6.23 -1.28
CA THR A 57 8.26 -7.66 -0.96
C THR A 57 8.50 -8.46 -2.24
N ILE A 58 9.38 -9.43 -2.18
CA ILE A 58 9.64 -10.39 -3.26
C ILE A 58 8.97 -11.69 -2.87
N THR A 59 8.13 -12.23 -3.73
CA THR A 59 7.45 -13.51 -3.50
C THR A 59 7.67 -14.43 -4.68
N LYS A 60 8.21 -15.62 -4.41
CA LYS A 60 8.28 -16.73 -5.35
C LYS A 60 7.11 -17.66 -5.06
N LEU A 61 6.37 -18.01 -6.09
CA LEU A 61 5.30 -18.99 -6.06
C LEU A 61 5.69 -20.16 -6.95
N ALA A 62 6.03 -21.29 -6.37
CA ALA A 62 6.11 -22.56 -7.09
C ALA A 62 4.76 -23.27 -6.96
N PHE A 63 4.36 -24.02 -7.99
CA PHE A 63 3.10 -24.75 -8.01
C PHE A 63 3.25 -26.08 -8.74
N ALA A 64 2.51 -27.08 -8.27
CA ALA A 64 2.38 -28.37 -8.91
C ALA A 64 0.91 -28.82 -8.81
N LYS A 65 0.39 -29.33 -9.93
CA LYS A 65 -0.97 -29.84 -9.99
C LYS A 65 -1.16 -31.01 -9.04
N LYS A 66 -2.28 -31.06 -8.37
CA LYS A 66 -2.68 -32.13 -7.47
C LYS A 66 -4.10 -32.59 -7.78
N GLU A 67 -4.51 -33.73 -7.23
CA GLU A 67 -5.92 -34.11 -7.22
C GLU A 67 -6.72 -33.10 -6.38
N ASN A 68 -7.83 -32.63 -6.93
CA ASN A 68 -8.71 -31.69 -6.23
C ASN A 68 -9.57 -32.43 -5.19
N ASP A 69 -9.17 -32.33 -3.94
CA ASP A 69 -9.86 -32.90 -2.77
C ASP A 69 -10.78 -31.86 -2.08
N GLY A 70 -10.98 -30.70 -2.70
CA GLY A 70 -11.77 -29.59 -2.16
C GLY A 70 -11.02 -28.70 -1.17
N SER A 71 -9.73 -28.99 -0.87
CA SER A 71 -8.93 -28.24 0.09
C SER A 71 -7.85 -27.39 -0.60
N PHE A 72 -7.49 -26.25 0.02
CA PHE A 72 -6.29 -25.51 -0.34
C PHE A 72 -5.05 -26.23 0.21
N SER A 73 -4.00 -26.31 -0.60
CA SER A 73 -2.75 -26.98 -0.25
C SER A 73 -1.57 -26.03 -0.50
N PHE A 74 -0.87 -25.64 0.57
CA PHE A 74 0.29 -24.76 0.43
C PHE A 74 1.26 -24.86 1.60
N ASP A 75 2.56 -24.65 1.26
CA ASP A 75 3.62 -24.36 2.21
C ASP A 75 3.95 -22.87 2.17
N LEU A 76 4.27 -22.29 3.33
CA LEU A 76 4.62 -20.90 3.45
C LEU A 76 5.98 -20.72 4.12
N LEU A 77 6.86 -20.04 3.40
CA LEU A 77 8.20 -19.70 3.86
C LEU A 77 8.34 -18.18 3.94
N PHE A 78 9.12 -17.72 4.90
CA PHE A 78 9.57 -16.34 4.99
C PHE A 78 11.11 -16.36 5.10
N GLU A 79 11.78 -15.73 4.12
CA GLU A 79 13.24 -15.79 4.00
C GLU A 79 13.78 -17.24 4.00
N GLY A 80 13.10 -18.13 3.25
CA GLY A 80 13.45 -19.53 3.14
C GLY A 80 13.13 -20.40 4.37
N GLN A 81 12.55 -19.84 5.44
CA GLN A 81 12.20 -20.58 6.66
C GLN A 81 10.68 -20.75 6.81
N PRO A 82 10.19 -21.92 7.27
CA PRO A 82 8.76 -22.13 7.51
C PRO A 82 8.15 -21.05 8.41
N LYS A 83 6.98 -20.51 8.02
CA LYS A 83 6.30 -19.41 8.71
C LYS A 83 4.84 -19.74 9.00
N GLU A 84 4.60 -20.64 9.94
CA GLU A 84 3.28 -21.19 10.26
C GLU A 84 2.29 -20.12 10.76
N ASP A 85 2.74 -19.12 11.52
CA ASP A 85 1.92 -18.05 12.06
C ASP A 85 1.32 -17.11 10.99
N PHE A 86 1.83 -17.14 9.76
CA PHE A 86 1.25 -16.40 8.63
C PHE A 86 0.21 -17.22 7.85
N LYS A 87 0.22 -18.56 7.98
CA LYS A 87 -0.69 -19.45 7.23
C LYS A 87 -2.18 -19.08 7.40
N PRO A 88 -2.71 -18.75 8.60
CA PRO A 88 -4.12 -18.40 8.74
C PRO A 88 -4.53 -17.18 7.90
N LYS A 89 -3.62 -16.22 7.71
CA LYS A 89 -3.88 -15.03 6.89
C LYS A 89 -3.91 -15.38 5.40
N ILE A 90 -3.01 -16.25 4.94
CA ILE A 90 -2.98 -16.73 3.55
C ILE A 90 -4.20 -17.60 3.26
N GLN A 91 -4.54 -18.52 4.17
CA GLN A 91 -5.76 -19.35 4.07
C GLN A 91 -7.01 -18.48 3.85
N LYS A 92 -7.20 -17.47 4.70
CA LYS A 92 -8.32 -16.54 4.62
C LYS A 92 -8.32 -15.72 3.32
N PHE A 93 -7.14 -15.41 2.80
CA PHE A 93 -6.99 -14.75 1.51
C PHE A 93 -7.44 -15.69 0.38
N LEU A 94 -6.94 -16.93 0.33
CA LEU A 94 -7.33 -17.91 -0.69
C LEU A 94 -8.83 -18.17 -0.69
N GLU A 95 -9.46 -18.30 0.48
CA GLU A 95 -10.91 -18.43 0.63
C GLU A 95 -11.69 -17.26 0.01
N ARG A 96 -11.20 -16.03 0.18
CA ARG A 96 -11.86 -14.83 -0.38
C ARG A 96 -11.75 -14.71 -1.89
N ILE A 97 -10.67 -15.23 -2.47
CA ILE A 97 -10.39 -15.08 -3.89
C ILE A 97 -10.76 -16.33 -4.71
N GLU A 98 -11.21 -17.40 -4.08
CA GLU A 98 -11.53 -18.67 -4.74
C GLU A 98 -12.49 -18.50 -5.93
N ILE A 99 -13.53 -17.69 -5.77
CA ILE A 99 -14.51 -17.44 -6.84
C ILE A 99 -13.89 -16.81 -8.09
N TYR A 100 -12.81 -16.05 -7.90
CA TYR A 100 -12.07 -15.38 -8.99
C TYR A 100 -10.98 -16.27 -9.58
N LEU A 101 -10.49 -17.24 -8.81
CA LEU A 101 -9.41 -18.16 -9.19
C LEU A 101 -9.81 -19.60 -8.83
N PRO A 102 -10.78 -20.21 -9.54
CA PRO A 102 -11.31 -21.54 -9.19
C PRO A 102 -10.26 -22.66 -9.26
N PHE A 103 -9.11 -22.46 -9.93
CA PHE A 103 -8.02 -23.43 -9.97
C PHE A 103 -7.25 -23.58 -8.64
N LEU A 104 -7.47 -22.74 -7.65
CA LEU A 104 -6.65 -22.71 -6.41
C LEU A 104 -6.60 -24.06 -5.67
N LYS A 105 -7.62 -24.89 -5.81
CA LYS A 105 -7.68 -26.23 -5.18
C LYS A 105 -7.11 -27.35 -6.05
N ASP A 106 -6.76 -27.04 -7.32
CA ASP A 106 -6.16 -28.00 -8.26
C ASP A 106 -4.64 -28.06 -8.14
N TYR A 107 -4.04 -27.19 -7.31
CA TYR A 107 -2.59 -27.08 -7.16
C TYR A 107 -2.16 -27.13 -5.70
N HIS A 108 -0.95 -27.67 -5.47
CA HIS A 108 -0.16 -27.41 -4.29
C HIS A 108 0.77 -26.23 -4.56
N PHE A 109 0.82 -25.26 -3.65
CA PHE A 109 1.64 -24.06 -3.75
C PHE A 109 2.78 -24.07 -2.74
N THR A 110 3.98 -23.68 -3.14
CA THR A 110 5.04 -23.28 -2.23
C THR A 110 5.26 -21.78 -2.39
N ILE A 111 4.95 -21.04 -1.33
CA ILE A 111 5.03 -19.59 -1.28
C ILE A 111 6.26 -19.22 -0.45
N ASP A 112 7.29 -18.66 -1.06
CA ASP A 112 8.45 -18.12 -0.38
C ASP A 112 8.50 -16.61 -0.56
N THR A 113 8.52 -15.87 0.54
CA THR A 113 8.42 -14.41 0.53
C THR A 113 9.49 -13.77 1.40
N GLU A 114 10.02 -12.64 0.95
CA GLU A 114 11.01 -11.85 1.70
C GLU A 114 10.74 -10.36 1.51
N ASN A 115 11.21 -9.55 2.47
CA ASN A 115 11.15 -8.10 2.38
C ASN A 115 12.54 -7.51 2.20
N THR A 116 12.67 -6.46 1.39
CA THR A 116 13.90 -5.67 1.29
C THR A 116 14.05 -4.66 2.45
N PHE A 117 13.11 -4.64 3.39
CA PHE A 117 13.06 -3.74 4.54
C PHE A 117 12.70 -4.54 5.81
N PRO A 118 13.03 -4.05 7.02
CA PRO A 118 12.79 -4.79 8.25
C PRO A 118 11.32 -5.15 8.44
N HIS A 119 11.04 -6.41 8.75
CA HIS A 119 9.68 -6.86 9.07
C HIS A 119 9.14 -6.09 10.30
N SER A 120 7.85 -5.84 10.35
CA SER A 120 7.18 -5.08 11.43
C SER A 120 7.59 -3.61 11.55
N SER A 121 8.33 -3.06 10.61
CA SER A 121 8.76 -1.65 10.61
C SER A 121 7.65 -0.62 10.36
N GLY A 122 6.40 -1.06 10.21
CA GLY A 122 5.28 -0.16 9.91
C GLY A 122 5.17 0.30 8.44
N ILE A 123 6.02 -0.23 7.57
CA ILE A 123 6.12 0.14 6.14
C ILE A 123 5.18 -0.72 5.30
N ALA A 124 3.93 -0.85 5.68
CA ALA A 124 2.86 -1.51 4.93
C ALA A 124 3.24 -2.86 4.26
N SER A 125 4.08 -3.70 4.91
CA SER A 125 4.52 -5.01 4.39
C SER A 125 3.36 -5.95 4.00
N SER A 126 2.19 -5.77 4.63
CA SER A 126 0.98 -6.49 4.21
C SER A 126 0.49 -6.09 2.83
N ALA A 127 0.71 -4.85 2.41
CA ALA A 127 0.29 -4.38 1.10
C ALA A 127 1.19 -4.95 0.01
N SER A 128 2.51 -4.79 0.15
CA SER A 128 3.48 -5.33 -0.81
C SER A 128 3.41 -6.85 -0.91
N GLY A 129 3.29 -7.56 0.24
CA GLY A 129 3.20 -9.03 0.26
C GLY A 129 1.95 -9.56 -0.45
N MET A 130 0.76 -8.97 -0.20
CA MET A 130 -0.46 -9.40 -0.88
C MET A 130 -0.46 -9.01 -2.37
N ALA A 131 0.16 -7.88 -2.74
CA ALA A 131 0.32 -7.52 -4.13
C ALA A 131 1.25 -8.50 -4.87
N ALA A 132 2.42 -8.84 -4.30
CA ALA A 132 3.35 -9.80 -4.89
C ALA A 132 2.71 -11.19 -5.06
N LEU A 133 1.96 -11.67 -4.06
CA LEU A 133 1.26 -12.95 -4.14
C LEU A 133 0.15 -12.92 -5.21
N ALA A 134 -0.65 -11.84 -5.26
CA ALA A 134 -1.68 -11.68 -6.28
C ALA A 134 -1.10 -11.68 -7.70
N MET A 135 0.05 -11.01 -7.94
CA MET A 135 0.73 -11.00 -9.23
C MET A 135 1.21 -12.40 -9.64
N ASN A 136 1.73 -13.18 -8.69
CA ASN A 136 2.12 -14.58 -8.95
C ASN A 136 0.92 -15.45 -9.34
N LEU A 137 -0.20 -15.36 -8.61
CA LEU A 137 -1.42 -16.12 -8.91
C LEU A 137 -2.01 -15.71 -10.27
N MET A 138 -1.97 -14.43 -10.60
CA MET A 138 -2.39 -13.93 -11.91
C MET A 138 -1.47 -14.43 -13.05
N SER A 139 -0.18 -14.61 -12.79
CA SER A 139 0.75 -15.20 -13.76
C SER A 139 0.38 -16.66 -14.09
N LEU A 140 -0.04 -17.42 -13.08
CA LEU A 140 -0.58 -18.76 -13.31
C LEU A 140 -1.91 -18.69 -14.10
N GLU A 141 -2.82 -17.79 -13.72
CA GLU A 141 -4.07 -17.62 -14.47
C GLU A 141 -3.82 -17.24 -15.94
N LYS A 142 -2.85 -16.35 -16.20
CA LYS A 142 -2.46 -15.98 -17.56
C LYS A 142 -1.88 -17.17 -18.34
N ALA A 143 -1.14 -18.06 -17.69
CA ALA A 143 -0.66 -19.29 -18.30
C ALA A 143 -1.81 -20.27 -18.62
N LEU A 144 -2.86 -20.29 -17.78
CA LEU A 144 -4.09 -21.06 -18.03
C LEU A 144 -5.00 -20.42 -19.08
N ASN A 145 -4.90 -19.09 -19.28
CA ASN A 145 -5.64 -18.32 -20.28
C ASN A 145 -4.71 -17.32 -21.01
N PRO A 146 -3.92 -17.78 -22.00
CA PRO A 146 -2.94 -16.93 -22.69
C PRO A 146 -3.53 -15.73 -23.44
N ALA A 147 -4.83 -15.76 -23.76
CA ALA A 147 -5.53 -14.66 -24.42
C ALA A 147 -5.84 -13.46 -23.48
N MET A 148 -5.54 -13.59 -22.19
CA MET A 148 -5.75 -12.53 -21.21
C MET A 148 -5.01 -11.25 -21.58
N THR A 149 -5.75 -10.13 -21.64
CA THR A 149 -5.18 -8.81 -21.90
C THR A 149 -4.41 -8.28 -20.68
N GLU A 150 -3.45 -7.40 -20.90
CA GLU A 150 -2.69 -6.79 -19.80
C GLU A 150 -3.57 -5.94 -18.89
N ASP A 151 -4.49 -5.16 -19.44
CA ASP A 151 -5.44 -4.36 -18.66
C ASP A 151 -6.24 -5.23 -17.69
N TYR A 152 -6.80 -6.35 -18.18
CA TYR A 152 -7.53 -7.28 -17.33
C TYR A 152 -6.63 -7.92 -16.29
N PHE A 153 -5.41 -8.33 -16.66
CA PHE A 153 -4.41 -8.90 -15.75
C PHE A 153 -4.14 -7.99 -14.56
N TYR A 154 -3.78 -6.72 -14.81
CA TYR A 154 -3.44 -5.79 -13.74
C TYR A 154 -4.67 -5.35 -12.91
N GLN A 155 -5.83 -5.16 -13.53
CA GLN A 155 -7.05 -4.83 -12.80
C GLN A 155 -7.46 -5.97 -11.86
N LYS A 156 -7.44 -7.21 -12.33
CA LYS A 156 -7.75 -8.39 -11.52
C LYS A 156 -6.69 -8.61 -10.44
N ALA A 157 -5.40 -8.49 -10.75
CA ALA A 157 -4.33 -8.56 -9.76
C ALA A 157 -4.56 -7.55 -8.62
N SER A 158 -4.91 -6.31 -8.97
CA SER A 158 -5.20 -5.25 -8.01
C SER A 158 -6.45 -5.55 -7.16
N LEU A 159 -7.52 -6.09 -7.76
CA LEU A 159 -8.70 -6.57 -7.04
C LEU A 159 -8.34 -7.67 -6.04
N LEU A 160 -7.58 -8.68 -6.47
CA LEU A 160 -7.16 -9.79 -5.61
C LEU A 160 -6.28 -9.29 -4.46
N ALA A 161 -5.29 -8.44 -4.75
CA ALA A 161 -4.42 -7.83 -3.75
C ALA A 161 -5.24 -7.09 -2.68
N ARG A 162 -6.26 -6.31 -3.09
CA ARG A 162 -7.20 -5.61 -2.19
C ARG A 162 -7.92 -6.56 -1.26
N LEU A 163 -8.38 -7.70 -1.75
CA LEU A 163 -9.08 -8.71 -0.93
C LEU A 163 -8.17 -9.31 0.15
N GLY A 164 -6.87 -9.32 -0.08
CA GLY A 164 -5.86 -9.73 0.92
C GLY A 164 -5.53 -8.63 1.93
N SER A 165 -5.36 -7.40 1.43
CA SER A 165 -5.09 -6.20 2.24
C SER A 165 -5.52 -4.97 1.45
N GLY A 166 -6.46 -4.17 1.96
CA GLY A 166 -7.09 -3.08 1.21
C GLY A 166 -6.10 -2.23 0.40
N SER A 167 -5.10 -1.67 1.05
CA SER A 167 -4.08 -0.81 0.41
C SER A 167 -3.19 -1.53 -0.61
N ALA A 168 -3.19 -2.86 -0.64
CA ALA A 168 -2.35 -3.64 -1.57
C ALA A 168 -2.71 -3.42 -3.04
N CYS A 169 -3.96 -3.02 -3.33
CA CYS A 169 -4.36 -2.65 -4.69
C CYS A 169 -3.53 -1.51 -5.29
N ARG A 170 -2.94 -0.64 -4.45
CA ARG A 170 -2.09 0.46 -4.89
C ARG A 170 -0.61 0.09 -5.06
N SER A 171 -0.25 -1.18 -4.80
CA SER A 171 1.12 -1.71 -4.97
C SER A 171 1.30 -2.52 -6.26
N VAL A 172 0.28 -2.59 -7.11
CA VAL A 172 0.27 -3.46 -8.30
C VAL A 172 0.83 -2.76 -9.53
N LYS A 173 0.37 -1.55 -9.84
CA LYS A 173 0.78 -0.86 -11.07
C LYS A 173 0.84 0.65 -10.87
N GLY A 174 1.91 1.29 -11.36
CA GLY A 174 2.09 2.74 -11.40
C GLY A 174 2.91 3.32 -10.26
N GLN A 175 3.31 4.58 -10.46
CA GLN A 175 4.06 5.39 -9.50
C GLN A 175 3.12 6.08 -8.50
N VAL A 176 2.06 6.67 -9.03
CA VAL A 176 0.99 7.32 -8.29
C VAL A 176 -0.28 6.54 -8.56
N VAL A 177 -0.89 5.99 -7.52
CA VAL A 177 -2.02 5.07 -7.68
C VAL A 177 -3.21 5.54 -6.83
N VAL A 178 -4.36 5.68 -7.50
CA VAL A 178 -5.65 6.03 -6.88
C VAL A 178 -6.47 4.77 -6.64
N TRP A 179 -7.15 4.70 -5.51
CA TRP A 179 -8.13 3.67 -5.21
C TRP A 179 -9.35 4.29 -4.50
N GLY A 180 -10.52 3.91 -4.94
CA GLY A 180 -11.81 4.46 -4.55
C GLY A 180 -12.41 5.32 -5.66
N ASN A 181 -13.73 5.34 -5.76
CA ASN A 181 -14.44 6.12 -6.77
C ASN A 181 -14.23 7.63 -6.55
N GLN A 182 -13.77 8.33 -7.61
CA GLN A 182 -13.57 9.77 -7.63
C GLN A 182 -14.01 10.34 -8.98
N ALA A 183 -14.91 11.34 -8.98
CA ALA A 183 -15.54 11.84 -10.18
C ALA A 183 -14.55 12.37 -11.22
N ASN A 184 -13.47 13.05 -10.77
CA ASN A 184 -12.47 13.69 -11.62
C ASN A 184 -11.28 12.76 -11.94
N ILE A 185 -11.34 11.49 -11.55
CA ILE A 185 -10.34 10.47 -11.90
C ILE A 185 -10.99 9.43 -12.82
N PRO A 186 -10.72 9.48 -14.13
CA PRO A 186 -11.24 8.51 -15.09
C PRO A 186 -10.91 7.07 -14.69
N ARG A 187 -11.87 6.17 -14.82
CA ARG A 187 -11.76 4.74 -14.51
C ARG A 187 -11.48 4.44 -13.02
N SER A 188 -11.53 5.44 -12.10
CA SER A 188 -11.42 5.19 -10.66
C SER A 188 -12.44 4.15 -10.21
N SER A 189 -12.06 3.31 -9.26
CA SER A 189 -12.86 2.16 -8.84
C SER A 189 -12.66 1.86 -7.36
N ASP A 190 -13.73 1.43 -6.70
CA ASP A 190 -13.66 0.86 -5.35
C ASP A 190 -13.09 -0.57 -5.37
N LEU A 191 -13.07 -1.23 -6.53
CA LEU A 191 -12.67 -2.62 -6.68
C LEU A 191 -11.15 -2.80 -6.82
N PHE A 192 -10.47 -1.89 -7.49
CA PHE A 192 -9.03 -1.97 -7.79
C PHE A 192 -8.40 -0.58 -7.87
N GLY A 193 -7.08 -0.51 -7.72
CA GLY A 193 -6.31 0.72 -7.93
C GLY A 193 -6.10 1.02 -9.40
N VAL A 194 -6.05 2.30 -9.73
CA VAL A 194 -5.75 2.80 -11.08
C VAL A 194 -4.56 3.74 -11.03
N GLU A 195 -3.71 3.72 -12.06
CA GLU A 195 -2.66 4.72 -12.21
C GLU A 195 -3.29 6.11 -12.29
N PHE A 196 -2.66 7.09 -11.66
CA PHE A 196 -3.11 8.48 -11.70
C PHE A 196 -3.09 8.98 -13.17
N PRO A 197 -4.24 9.36 -13.74
CA PRO A 197 -4.36 9.53 -15.19
C PRO A 197 -4.00 10.93 -15.71
N HIS A 198 -3.67 11.87 -14.81
CA HIS A 198 -3.33 13.24 -15.16
C HIS A 198 -1.82 13.45 -15.20
N ALA A 199 -1.38 14.57 -15.80
CA ALA A 199 0.02 14.92 -15.86
C ALA A 199 0.60 15.14 -14.46
N ILE A 200 1.87 14.75 -14.28
CA ILE A 200 2.62 14.96 -13.05
C ILE A 200 3.84 15.81 -13.36
N HIS A 201 3.92 16.98 -12.75
CA HIS A 201 5.03 17.90 -12.91
C HIS A 201 6.36 17.29 -12.44
N ALA A 202 7.47 17.67 -13.08
CA ALA A 202 8.80 17.17 -12.78
C ALA A 202 9.21 17.28 -11.28
N ASN A 203 8.66 18.24 -10.54
CA ASN A 203 8.88 18.37 -9.11
C ASN A 203 8.49 17.12 -8.31
N PHE A 204 7.64 16.25 -8.85
CA PHE A 204 7.16 15.04 -8.20
C PHE A 204 7.73 13.75 -8.83
N SER A 205 8.55 13.82 -9.89
CA SER A 205 9.00 12.63 -10.64
C SER A 205 9.89 11.69 -9.83
N ASN A 206 10.79 12.24 -9.01
CA ASN A 206 11.70 11.49 -8.15
C ASN A 206 11.54 11.96 -6.68
N PHE A 207 10.29 12.07 -6.23
CA PHE A 207 10.03 12.52 -4.89
C PHE A 207 10.63 11.57 -3.87
N GLN A 208 11.39 12.08 -2.92
CA GLN A 208 12.11 11.31 -1.92
C GLN A 208 11.19 10.97 -0.75
N ASP A 209 11.39 9.82 -0.16
CA ASP A 209 10.74 9.36 1.07
C ASP A 209 11.80 8.78 2.01
N THR A 210 12.15 9.53 3.05
CA THR A 210 13.02 8.99 4.10
C THR A 210 12.19 8.55 5.29
N ILE A 211 12.18 7.26 5.56
CA ILE A 211 11.35 6.63 6.58
C ILE A 211 12.11 6.57 7.89
N LEU A 212 11.68 7.33 8.89
CA LEU A 212 12.27 7.39 10.23
C LEU A 212 11.62 6.35 11.12
N LEU A 213 12.38 5.37 11.58
CA LEU A 213 11.89 4.24 12.36
C LEU A 213 11.87 4.59 13.86
N VAL A 214 10.83 5.29 14.29
CA VAL A 214 10.66 5.74 15.67
C VAL A 214 10.38 4.59 16.63
N ASP A 215 9.56 3.64 16.19
CA ASP A 215 9.19 2.46 16.97
C ASP A 215 8.98 1.25 16.05
N LYS A 216 9.70 0.16 16.33
CA LYS A 216 9.60 -1.12 15.62
C LYS A 216 8.77 -2.16 16.38
N GLY A 217 8.17 -1.77 17.50
CA GLY A 217 7.37 -2.64 18.33
C GLY A 217 6.08 -3.11 17.64
N GLU A 218 5.46 -4.11 18.22
CA GLU A 218 4.16 -4.60 17.74
C GLU A 218 3.09 -3.50 17.88
N LYS A 219 2.24 -3.38 16.86
CA LYS A 219 1.13 -2.44 16.88
C LYS A 219 0.14 -2.81 17.97
N GLN A 220 -0.13 -1.91 18.88
CA GLN A 220 -1.13 -2.09 19.94
C GLN A 220 -2.55 -2.29 19.37
N VAL A 221 -2.84 -1.67 18.24
CA VAL A 221 -4.13 -1.79 17.54
C VAL A 221 -3.85 -2.16 16.09
N SER A 222 -4.47 -3.23 15.60
CA SER A 222 -4.34 -3.61 14.20
C SER A 222 -5.05 -2.59 13.29
N SER A 223 -4.56 -2.41 12.08
CA SER A 223 -5.22 -1.53 11.09
C SER A 223 -6.68 -1.95 10.84
N THR A 224 -6.97 -3.25 10.91
CA THR A 224 -8.35 -3.77 10.76
C THR A 224 -9.28 -3.20 11.81
N VAL A 225 -8.88 -3.24 13.09
CA VAL A 225 -9.66 -2.67 14.20
C VAL A 225 -9.81 -1.16 14.01
N GLY A 226 -8.72 -0.46 13.65
CA GLY A 226 -8.78 0.98 13.42
C GLY A 226 -9.75 1.39 12.31
N HIS A 227 -9.79 0.65 11.20
CA HIS A 227 -10.78 0.88 10.14
C HIS A 227 -12.22 0.63 10.61
N ASP A 228 -12.44 -0.38 11.43
CA ASP A 228 -13.78 -0.73 11.92
C ASP A 228 -14.31 0.34 12.90
N LEU A 229 -13.45 1.04 13.62
CA LEU A 229 -13.80 2.15 14.51
C LEU A 229 -14.32 3.41 13.78
N MET A 230 -14.23 3.45 12.45
CA MET A 230 -14.88 4.51 11.65
C MET A 230 -16.38 4.30 11.48
N HIS A 231 -16.91 3.12 11.76
CA HIS A 231 -18.35 2.90 11.83
C HIS A 231 -18.93 3.68 13.01
N ASN A 232 -19.90 4.56 12.72
CA ASN A 232 -20.51 5.46 13.70
C ASN A 232 -19.56 6.47 14.37
N HIS A 233 -18.38 6.69 13.80
CA HIS A 233 -17.46 7.71 14.29
C HIS A 233 -18.06 9.13 14.05
N PRO A 234 -18.07 10.03 15.06
CA PRO A 234 -18.77 11.31 14.96
C PRO A 234 -18.27 12.23 13.84
N PHE A 235 -17.03 12.04 13.38
CA PHE A 235 -16.41 12.84 12.33
C PHE A 235 -16.21 12.08 11.01
N ALA A 236 -16.72 10.86 10.89
CA ALA A 236 -16.46 9.99 9.72
C ALA A 236 -16.87 10.64 8.41
N GLU A 237 -18.10 11.16 8.31
CA GLU A 237 -18.62 11.75 7.07
C GLU A 237 -17.78 12.94 6.60
N ARG A 238 -17.41 13.83 7.52
CA ARG A 238 -16.57 14.99 7.18
C ARG A 238 -15.17 14.54 6.76
N ARG A 239 -14.62 13.51 7.41
CA ARG A 239 -13.34 12.91 7.03
C ARG A 239 -13.40 12.32 5.61
N PHE A 240 -14.47 11.62 5.27
CA PHE A 240 -14.63 11.06 3.93
C PHE A 240 -14.78 12.16 2.87
N ALA A 241 -15.57 13.21 3.14
CA ALA A 241 -15.67 14.36 2.26
C ALA A 241 -14.31 15.05 2.05
N GLN A 242 -13.54 15.25 3.12
CA GLN A 242 -12.19 15.82 3.05
C GLN A 242 -11.27 15.03 2.12
N ALA A 243 -11.36 13.69 2.12
CA ALA A 243 -10.54 12.87 1.23
C ALA A 243 -10.86 13.12 -0.25
N HIS A 244 -12.13 13.28 -0.60
CA HIS A 244 -12.55 13.65 -1.95
C HIS A 244 -12.03 15.03 -2.34
N GLU A 245 -12.21 16.03 -1.47
CA GLU A 245 -11.73 17.40 -1.68
C GLU A 245 -10.20 17.45 -1.87
N ASN A 246 -9.46 16.74 -1.04
CA ASN A 246 -8.00 16.69 -1.10
C ASN A 246 -7.49 15.97 -2.35
N LEU A 247 -8.15 14.89 -2.77
CA LEU A 247 -7.78 14.19 -3.99
C LEU A 247 -8.04 15.05 -5.24
N ASP A 248 -9.16 15.78 -5.29
CA ASP A 248 -9.44 16.72 -6.37
C ASP A 248 -8.40 17.84 -6.43
N ALA A 249 -8.03 18.41 -5.27
CA ALA A 249 -6.99 19.44 -5.21
C ALA A 249 -5.62 18.91 -5.67
N LEU A 250 -5.28 17.64 -5.36
CA LEU A 250 -4.02 17.03 -5.78
C LEU A 250 -3.90 16.92 -7.31
N ILE A 251 -5.00 16.85 -8.06
CA ILE A 251 -4.94 16.84 -9.53
C ILE A 251 -4.23 18.11 -10.02
N THR A 252 -4.73 19.26 -9.64
CA THR A 252 -4.14 20.57 -10.04
C THR A 252 -2.73 20.76 -9.45
N ILE A 253 -2.49 20.29 -8.23
CA ILE A 253 -1.19 20.39 -7.57
C ILE A 253 -0.13 19.56 -8.31
N PHE A 254 -0.45 18.33 -8.71
CA PHE A 254 0.47 17.51 -9.48
C PHE A 254 0.75 18.09 -10.86
N GLU A 255 -0.25 18.67 -11.52
CA GLU A 255 -0.09 19.31 -12.83
C GLU A 255 0.74 20.59 -12.76
N SER A 256 0.52 21.43 -11.75
CA SER A 256 1.21 22.72 -11.61
C SER A 256 2.60 22.64 -10.97
N GLY A 257 2.89 21.55 -10.24
CA GLY A 257 4.14 21.42 -9.50
C GLY A 257 4.19 22.21 -8.19
N ASP A 258 3.04 22.64 -7.64
CA ASP A 258 2.96 23.39 -6.38
C ASP A 258 3.25 22.49 -5.16
N VAL A 259 4.54 22.40 -4.82
CA VAL A 259 5.00 21.58 -3.69
C VAL A 259 4.48 22.10 -2.35
N TYR A 260 4.26 23.40 -2.19
CA TYR A 260 3.75 23.94 -0.91
C TYR A 260 2.26 23.66 -0.69
N ALA A 261 1.45 23.67 -1.75
CA ALA A 261 0.08 23.19 -1.68
C ALA A 261 0.02 21.68 -1.40
N PHE A 262 0.92 20.88 -2.02
CA PHE A 262 1.09 19.44 -1.74
C PHE A 262 1.37 19.19 -0.25
N ILE A 263 2.34 19.91 0.32
CA ILE A 263 2.72 19.81 1.75
C ILE A 263 1.51 20.00 2.65
N LYS A 264 0.71 21.03 2.40
CA LYS A 264 -0.48 21.33 3.22
C LYS A 264 -1.48 20.16 3.23
N ILE A 265 -1.73 19.55 2.08
CA ILE A 265 -2.67 18.43 1.99
C ILE A 265 -2.10 17.20 2.70
N VAL A 266 -0.87 16.82 2.41
CA VAL A 266 -0.27 15.57 2.90
C VAL A 266 -0.11 15.59 4.43
N GLU A 267 0.32 16.69 5.01
CA GLU A 267 0.41 16.85 6.47
C GLU A 267 -0.97 16.86 7.13
N SER A 268 -1.94 17.58 6.54
CA SER A 268 -3.33 17.59 7.02
C SER A 268 -3.93 16.18 7.01
N GLU A 269 -3.71 15.41 5.96
CA GLU A 269 -4.18 14.01 5.84
C GLU A 269 -3.59 13.11 6.91
N ALA A 270 -2.28 13.22 7.16
CA ALA A 270 -1.58 12.46 8.18
C ALA A 270 -2.12 12.80 9.59
N LEU A 271 -2.27 14.07 9.89
CA LEU A 271 -2.77 14.53 11.19
C LEU A 271 -4.25 14.20 11.39
N THR A 272 -5.07 14.31 10.34
CA THR A 272 -6.49 13.91 10.39
C THR A 272 -6.65 12.42 10.66
N LEU A 273 -5.82 11.56 10.03
CA LEU A 273 -5.82 10.12 10.31
C LEU A 273 -5.64 9.86 11.82
N HIS A 274 -4.65 10.49 12.43
CA HIS A 274 -4.38 10.34 13.86
C HIS A 274 -5.47 10.97 14.73
N ALA A 275 -6.05 12.10 14.30
CA ALA A 275 -7.19 12.70 14.97
C ALA A 275 -8.40 11.74 15.01
N MET A 276 -8.68 11.01 13.93
CA MET A 276 -9.73 9.99 13.93
C MET A 276 -9.45 8.88 14.94
N MET A 277 -8.22 8.45 15.09
CA MET A 277 -7.82 7.44 16.09
C MET A 277 -8.01 7.98 17.52
N MET A 278 -7.60 9.20 17.76
CA MET A 278 -7.71 9.84 19.07
C MET A 278 -9.15 10.18 19.50
N THR A 279 -10.08 10.21 18.54
CA THR A 279 -11.50 10.52 18.78
C THR A 279 -12.43 9.33 18.54
N SER A 280 -11.89 8.14 18.25
CA SER A 280 -12.65 6.88 18.14
C SER A 280 -13.10 6.37 19.52
N MET A 281 -13.96 5.35 19.54
CA MET A 281 -14.38 4.68 20.78
C MET A 281 -14.23 3.16 20.65
N PRO A 282 -13.28 2.52 21.34
CA PRO A 282 -12.26 3.13 22.22
C PRO A 282 -11.29 4.02 21.44
N TYR A 283 -10.80 5.07 22.09
CA TYR A 283 -9.76 5.94 21.55
C TYR A 283 -8.37 5.30 21.71
N PHE A 284 -7.46 5.64 20.80
CA PHE A 284 -6.06 5.18 20.87
C PHE A 284 -5.11 6.17 20.23
N ILE A 285 -3.85 6.15 20.66
CA ILE A 285 -2.79 7.03 20.17
C ILE A 285 -1.63 6.17 19.70
N LEU A 286 -1.25 6.30 18.42
CA LEU A 286 -0.13 5.57 17.83
C LEU A 286 1.13 6.42 17.70
N MET A 287 1.00 7.75 17.68
CA MET A 287 2.15 8.64 17.76
C MET A 287 2.87 8.48 19.10
N LYS A 288 4.18 8.48 19.07
CA LYS A 288 5.06 8.47 20.25
C LYS A 288 5.60 9.90 20.50
N PRO A 289 6.15 10.19 21.66
CA PRO A 289 6.78 11.50 21.91
C PRO A 289 7.79 11.90 20.83
N ASN A 290 8.63 10.97 20.38
CA ASN A 290 9.62 11.19 19.33
C ASN A 290 8.98 11.49 17.96
N THR A 291 7.80 10.91 17.64
CA THR A 291 7.04 11.28 16.45
C THR A 291 6.71 12.79 16.45
N LEU A 292 6.26 13.32 17.59
CA LEU A 292 5.93 14.73 17.73
C LEU A 292 7.17 15.63 17.67
N GLN A 293 8.31 15.18 18.23
CA GLN A 293 9.58 15.92 18.13
C GLN A 293 10.03 16.05 16.67
N ILE A 294 9.95 14.96 15.90
CA ILE A 294 10.28 14.96 14.46
C ILE A 294 9.35 15.93 13.70
N ILE A 295 8.04 15.88 13.93
CA ILE A 295 7.07 16.78 13.28
C ILE A 295 7.41 18.24 13.56
N ASN A 296 7.65 18.60 14.83
CA ASN A 296 8.01 19.96 15.21
C ASN A 296 9.34 20.41 14.60
N ALA A 297 10.33 19.54 14.53
CA ALA A 297 11.64 19.83 13.92
C ALA A 297 11.49 20.07 12.39
N ILE A 298 10.68 19.26 11.69
CA ILE A 298 10.39 19.45 10.25
C ILE A 298 9.72 20.82 10.02
N TRP A 299 8.71 21.19 10.81
CA TRP A 299 8.06 22.49 10.69
C TRP A 299 9.03 23.65 10.96
N LYS A 300 9.86 23.54 12.01
CA LYS A 300 10.88 24.54 12.32
C LYS A 300 11.86 24.71 11.16
N PHE A 301 12.48 23.60 10.70
CA PHE A 301 13.44 23.61 9.60
C PHE A 301 12.84 24.25 8.33
N ARG A 302 11.64 23.84 7.93
CA ARG A 302 10.95 24.41 6.76
C ARG A 302 10.67 25.92 6.92
N ASN A 303 10.23 26.37 8.09
CA ASN A 303 9.95 27.78 8.33
C ASN A 303 11.22 28.63 8.32
N GLU A 304 12.33 28.14 8.84
CA GLU A 304 13.60 28.85 8.90
C GLU A 304 14.34 28.89 7.58
N THR A 305 14.29 27.80 6.81
CA THR A 305 15.09 27.63 5.59
C THR A 305 14.30 27.84 4.30
N GLN A 306 12.98 27.81 4.35
CA GLN A 306 12.09 27.79 3.19
C GLN A 306 12.33 26.62 2.24
N ILE A 307 12.99 25.54 2.72
CA ILE A 307 13.19 24.32 1.93
C ILE A 307 11.91 23.47 1.99
N PRO A 308 11.36 23.05 0.83
CA PRO A 308 10.15 22.24 0.79
C PRO A 308 10.41 20.81 1.29
N VAL A 309 9.98 20.55 2.51
CA VAL A 309 9.99 19.24 3.16
C VAL A 309 8.73 19.07 3.97
N CYS A 310 8.13 17.88 3.97
CA CYS A 310 6.96 17.57 4.78
C CYS A 310 7.06 16.15 5.37
N PHE A 311 6.05 15.81 6.16
CA PHE A 311 5.89 14.45 6.66
C PHE A 311 4.54 13.87 6.26
N THR A 312 4.49 12.55 6.25
CA THR A 312 3.24 11.80 6.32
C THR A 312 3.38 10.66 7.32
N LEU A 313 2.26 10.18 7.84
CA LEU A 313 2.17 9.11 8.83
C LEU A 313 1.16 8.08 8.35
N ASP A 314 1.49 6.81 8.50
CA ASP A 314 0.49 5.75 8.50
C ASP A 314 0.01 5.47 9.93
N ALA A 315 -0.83 4.44 10.13
CA ALA A 315 -1.29 4.04 11.46
C ALA A 315 -0.13 3.44 12.28
N GLY A 316 0.72 4.31 12.82
CA GLY A 316 1.93 3.96 13.57
C GLY A 316 2.69 5.17 14.08
N ALA A 317 3.87 4.93 14.65
CA ALA A 317 4.74 5.96 15.19
C ALA A 317 5.78 6.48 14.18
N ASN A 318 6.05 5.70 13.12
CA ASN A 318 7.11 6.00 12.16
C ASN A 318 6.71 7.14 11.23
N VAL A 319 7.70 7.94 10.83
CA VAL A 319 7.50 9.16 10.06
C VAL A 319 8.13 9.01 8.68
N HIS A 320 7.35 9.21 7.65
CA HIS A 320 7.81 9.37 6.28
C HIS A 320 8.10 10.84 6.01
N VAL A 321 9.35 11.17 5.77
CA VAL A 321 9.80 12.53 5.42
C VAL A 321 9.84 12.62 3.91
N LEU A 322 8.98 13.46 3.35
CA LEU A 322 8.79 13.61 1.91
C LEU A 322 9.37 14.94 1.41
N TYR A 323 10.11 14.90 0.31
CA TYR A 323 10.75 16.09 -0.26
C TYR A 323 11.12 15.89 -1.74
N PRO A 324 11.17 16.99 -2.55
CA PRO A 324 11.62 16.93 -3.93
C PRO A 324 13.11 16.55 -4.03
N GLU A 325 13.49 15.88 -5.11
CA GLU A 325 14.87 15.45 -5.37
C GLU A 325 15.89 16.61 -5.34
N ASN A 326 15.54 17.78 -5.89
CA ASN A 326 16.43 18.93 -6.00
C ASN A 326 16.86 19.56 -4.66
N VAL A 327 16.23 19.18 -3.56
CA VAL A 327 16.61 19.59 -2.19
C VAL A 327 17.11 18.42 -1.34
N SER A 328 17.25 17.24 -1.94
CA SER A 328 17.52 15.98 -1.24
C SER A 328 18.78 16.02 -0.38
N GLU A 329 19.88 16.59 -0.85
CA GLU A 329 21.13 16.68 -0.11
C GLU A 329 20.96 17.48 1.21
N LYS A 330 20.30 18.66 1.14
CA LYS A 330 20.07 19.51 2.31
C LYS A 330 19.11 18.88 3.32
N VAL A 331 18.05 18.26 2.81
CA VAL A 331 17.06 17.59 3.69
C VAL A 331 17.67 16.34 4.32
N LEU A 332 18.44 15.54 3.58
CA LEU A 332 19.09 14.36 4.13
C LEU A 332 20.15 14.74 5.21
N GLN A 333 20.84 15.87 5.03
CA GLN A 333 21.75 16.38 6.06
C GLN A 333 20.98 16.77 7.32
N PHE A 334 19.88 17.53 7.19
CA PHE A 334 18.99 17.85 8.31
C PHE A 334 18.45 16.60 9.02
N ILE A 335 18.03 15.60 8.27
CA ILE A 335 17.55 14.32 8.83
C ILE A 335 18.65 13.67 9.69
N LYS A 336 19.88 13.60 9.17
CA LYS A 336 21.01 12.98 9.88
C LYS A 336 21.41 13.74 11.14
N ASP A 337 21.41 15.07 11.07
CA ASP A 337 21.90 15.91 12.16
C ASP A 337 20.85 16.10 13.28
N GLU A 338 19.56 16.21 12.92
CA GLU A 338 18.54 16.60 13.87
C GLU A 338 17.46 15.53 14.12
N LEU A 339 17.16 14.62 13.16
CA LEU A 339 16.03 13.73 13.29
C LEU A 339 16.39 12.29 13.66
N VAL A 340 17.56 11.79 13.21
CA VAL A 340 17.98 10.39 13.45
C VAL A 340 18.07 10.05 14.93
N GLY A 341 18.39 11.01 15.79
CA GLY A 341 18.42 10.85 17.24
C GLY A 341 17.06 10.47 17.87
N TYR A 342 15.95 10.72 17.18
CA TYR A 342 14.60 10.32 17.60
C TYR A 342 14.18 8.93 17.10
N CYS A 343 14.98 8.32 16.23
CA CYS A 343 14.72 6.97 15.70
C CYS A 343 15.22 5.90 16.66
N GLN A 344 14.54 4.76 16.68
CA GLN A 344 14.97 3.59 17.43
C GLN A 344 16.33 3.10 16.89
N ASN A 345 17.34 3.13 17.74
CA ASN A 345 18.74 2.79 17.39
C ASN A 345 19.31 3.61 16.20
N GLY A 346 18.81 4.83 15.99
CA GLY A 346 19.24 5.68 14.88
C GLY A 346 18.86 5.16 13.49
N GLN A 347 17.83 4.31 13.37
CA GLN A 347 17.53 3.62 12.13
C GLN A 347 16.53 4.40 11.26
N TYR A 348 16.88 4.54 9.99
CA TYR A 348 16.04 5.13 8.95
C TYR A 348 16.30 4.44 7.61
N ILE A 349 15.40 4.61 6.66
CA ILE A 349 15.49 4.03 5.32
C ILE A 349 15.30 5.15 4.30
N CYS A 350 16.25 5.32 3.38
CA CYS A 350 16.10 6.21 2.25
C CYS A 350 15.40 5.47 1.11
N ASP A 351 14.28 6.01 0.68
CA ASP A 351 13.51 5.54 -0.45
C ASP A 351 13.06 6.73 -1.31
N GLN A 352 12.38 6.45 -2.38
CA GLN A 352 11.81 7.44 -3.29
C GLN A 352 10.59 6.84 -4.01
N ILE A 353 9.89 7.67 -4.76
CA ILE A 353 8.82 7.20 -5.64
C ILE A 353 9.37 6.12 -6.59
N GLY A 354 8.64 5.02 -6.70
CA GLY A 354 9.03 3.87 -7.51
C GLY A 354 7.96 3.51 -8.55
N ASN A 355 8.12 2.35 -9.13
CA ASN A 355 7.16 1.77 -10.06
C ASN A 355 6.30 0.71 -9.34
N GLY A 356 5.27 0.21 -10.01
CA GLY A 356 4.46 -0.89 -9.53
C GLY A 356 5.23 -2.22 -9.44
N ALA A 357 4.49 -3.32 -9.32
CA ALA A 357 5.05 -4.66 -9.26
C ALA A 357 5.81 -5.02 -10.55
N ALA A 358 6.86 -5.83 -10.42
CA ALA A 358 7.69 -6.29 -11.53
C ALA A 358 8.00 -7.79 -11.40
N LEU A 359 8.05 -8.47 -12.54
CA LEU A 359 8.55 -9.84 -12.64
C LEU A 359 10.06 -9.83 -12.35
N VAL A 360 10.55 -10.81 -11.56
CA VAL A 360 11.95 -10.91 -11.13
C VAL A 360 12.61 -12.14 -11.76
#